data_2088a2aed7431d9832370b4174253410
#
_entry.id   2088a2aed7431d9832370b4174253410
#
_cell.length_a   1.000
_cell.length_b   1.000
_cell.length_c   1.000
_cell.angle_alpha   90.00
_cell.angle_beta   90.00
_cell.angle_gamma   90.00
#
_symmetry.space_group_name_H-M   'P 1'
#
loop_
_entity.id
_entity.type
_entity.pdbx_description
1 polymer ?
#
loop_
_entity_poly.entity_id
_entity_poly.type
_entity_poly.pdbx_seq_one_letter_code
_entity_poly.pdbx_strand_id
1 'polypeptide(L)'
;MPRKLLFSRQWRQCMTTRSLTFRCVESRSLWKAPAPPLRACQHRLYSSISAAELQFGQPLHETHPHILKAGELSPGITALEYAHRRSKLASKLPKHGVAVLASSELQYKSGNVFYSYHQDPDFFYLTGFNEPGALAIIQNDGSEDNHTFHLYVREKDPKAELWDGARSGVQAAMDVFNADESGDIQDLSLGLPSIITDATEIYTDIKPSAVLRSPLSRLFQKIPNTSGTAAGYADPSKFKPLRSVMNDLRAFKSDAEIQNMRKAGQASGRAFTEAMRHGFTREKDLYSFLSYQFEVKGCDTSAFVPVVAGGRNALSIHYVRNDDVLRDGELVLVDGGGEYGGYISDITRTWPVNGKFSGPQRDLYTALLNVQRSCVSLCRESAGLSLDKLHEISEFRLRDELKSLGFDISGNAMTTLFPHHLGHYIGLDVHDCVGYPRRHQLLKGQCITIEPGVYVPNDERWPEQFRGIGIRIEDSVCIGDDNPLVLTTEAVKEIDDIEALR
;
A
#
# COMPACT_ATOMS: atom_id res chain seq x y z
N MET A 1 7.80 16.67 40.86
CA MET A 1 6.35 16.69 41.12
C MET A 1 5.63 16.61 39.78
N PRO A 2 5.00 15.50 39.41
CA PRO A 2 4.32 15.39 38.14
C PRO A 2 2.81 15.71 38.28
N ARG A 3 2.31 16.55 37.40
CA ARG A 3 0.87 16.86 37.30
C ARG A 3 0.14 15.66 36.66
N LYS A 4 -0.81 15.12 37.40
CA LYS A 4 -1.75 14.10 36.93
C LYS A 4 -2.75 14.75 35.97
N LEU A 5 -2.82 14.28 34.74
CA LEU A 5 -3.93 14.54 33.84
C LEU A 5 -5.06 13.56 34.14
N LEU A 6 -6.22 14.12 34.49
CA LEU A 6 -7.46 13.40 34.69
C LEU A 6 -8.05 12.96 33.34
N PHE A 7 -8.02 11.67 33.06
CA PHE A 7 -8.85 11.08 32.01
C PHE A 7 -10.26 10.87 32.57
N SER A 8 -11.25 11.43 31.89
CA SER A 8 -12.67 11.37 32.25
C SER A 8 -13.16 9.91 32.16
N ARG A 9 -13.82 9.53 33.28
CA ARG A 9 -14.52 8.25 33.43
C ARG A 9 -15.84 8.31 32.61
N GLN A 10 -15.86 7.72 31.43
CA GLN A 10 -17.13 7.47 30.74
C GLN A 10 -17.28 6.06 30.11
N TRP A 11 -16.30 5.18 30.25
CA TRP A 11 -16.33 3.83 29.63
C TRP A 11 -16.40 2.68 30.63
N ARG A 12 -16.94 2.89 31.84
CA ARG A 12 -17.16 1.79 32.80
C ARG A 12 -18.55 1.88 33.42
N GLN A 13 -19.61 1.77 32.63
CA GLN A 13 -20.96 1.52 33.20
C GLN A 13 -21.88 0.88 32.14
N CYS A 14 -21.59 -0.34 31.78
CA CYS A 14 -22.59 -1.20 31.13
C CYS A 14 -22.32 -2.68 31.44
N MET A 15 -22.17 -3.00 32.70
CA MET A 15 -22.31 -4.37 33.23
C MET A 15 -22.75 -4.31 34.67
N THR A 16 -24.04 -4.07 34.91
CA THR A 16 -24.76 -4.63 36.07
C THR A 16 -26.27 -4.58 35.81
N THR A 17 -26.84 -5.73 35.69
CA THR A 17 -28.28 -5.98 35.68
C THR A 17 -28.94 -5.43 36.95
N ARG A 18 -29.90 -4.51 36.82
CA ARG A 18 -30.95 -4.28 37.79
C ARG A 18 -32.27 -4.01 37.09
N SER A 19 -33.21 -4.92 37.34
CA SER A 19 -34.61 -4.76 37.00
C SER A 19 -35.21 -3.58 37.76
N LEU A 20 -35.84 -2.64 37.08
CA LEU A 20 -36.73 -1.64 37.68
C LEU A 20 -38.11 -1.78 37.06
N THR A 21 -39.03 -2.22 37.92
CA THR A 21 -40.48 -2.19 37.70
C THR A 21 -40.98 -0.77 37.94
N PHE A 22 -41.57 -0.16 36.92
CA PHE A 22 -42.30 1.11 37.07
C PHE A 22 -43.80 0.82 37.16
N ARG A 23 -44.41 1.31 38.24
CA ARG A 23 -45.87 1.38 38.44
C ARG A 23 -46.43 2.55 37.66
N CYS A 24 -47.47 2.29 36.90
CA CYS A 24 -48.26 3.30 36.21
C CYS A 24 -49.17 4.02 37.23
N VAL A 25 -49.18 5.36 37.24
CA VAL A 25 -50.17 6.18 37.90
C VAL A 25 -50.97 6.86 36.82
N GLU A 26 -52.27 6.60 36.79
CA GLU A 26 -53.23 7.30 35.90
C GLU A 26 -53.49 8.71 36.38
N SER A 27 -53.48 9.69 35.48
CA SER A 27 -54.20 10.94 35.57
C SER A 27 -54.77 11.35 34.22
N ARG A 28 -56.10 11.56 34.21
CA ARG A 28 -56.90 12.00 33.06
C ARG A 28 -56.70 13.49 32.81
N SER A 29 -56.55 13.94 31.54
CA SER A 29 -57.38 14.96 30.93
C SER A 29 -56.94 15.27 29.48
N LEU A 30 -57.88 15.11 28.58
CA LEU A 30 -58.26 15.87 27.39
C LEU A 30 -57.19 16.77 26.73
N TRP A 31 -56.71 16.36 25.52
CA TRP A 31 -56.77 17.14 24.26
C TRP A 31 -56.25 16.25 23.14
N LYS A 32 -57.10 16.02 22.09
CA LYS A 32 -56.75 15.23 20.92
C LYS A 32 -55.97 16.07 19.92
N ALA A 33 -54.71 15.76 19.70
CA ALA A 33 -53.96 16.07 18.46
C ALA A 33 -53.59 14.73 17.82
N PRO A 34 -53.56 14.62 16.47
CA PRO A 34 -53.19 13.39 15.81
C PRO A 34 -51.70 13.07 16.05
N ALA A 35 -51.44 11.87 16.56
CA ALA A 35 -50.11 11.37 16.82
C ALA A 35 -49.38 11.17 15.47
N PRO A 36 -48.08 11.58 15.38
CA PRO A 36 -47.25 11.15 14.24
C PRO A 36 -47.06 9.63 14.28
N PRO A 37 -46.84 8.98 13.13
CA PRO A 37 -46.65 7.53 13.07
C PRO A 37 -45.46 7.13 13.95
N LEU A 38 -45.70 6.24 14.87
CA LEU A 38 -44.66 5.60 15.68
C LEU A 38 -43.68 4.89 14.74
N ARG A 39 -42.48 5.41 14.62
CA ARG A 39 -41.36 4.63 14.07
C ARG A 39 -41.26 3.38 15.00
N ALA A 40 -41.50 2.22 14.42
CA ALA A 40 -41.24 0.98 15.09
C ALA A 40 -39.77 0.93 15.52
N CYS A 41 -39.54 1.02 16.83
CA CYS A 41 -38.24 0.77 17.39
C CYS A 41 -37.94 -0.71 17.11
N GLN A 42 -37.17 -1.01 16.11
CA GLN A 42 -36.68 -2.35 15.88
C GLN A 42 -35.77 -2.71 17.05
N HIS A 43 -36.26 -3.48 17.98
CA HIS A 43 -35.43 -4.09 18.99
C HIS A 43 -34.45 -5.04 18.29
N ARG A 44 -33.19 -4.57 18.13
CA ARG A 44 -32.11 -5.46 17.72
C ARG A 44 -31.98 -6.54 18.78
N LEU A 45 -32.30 -7.78 18.42
CA LEU A 45 -32.00 -8.95 19.24
C LEU A 45 -30.47 -9.15 19.16
N TYR A 46 -29.77 -8.72 20.21
CA TYR A 46 -28.37 -9.09 20.38
C TYR A 46 -28.28 -10.56 20.71
N SER A 47 -27.82 -11.39 19.78
CA SER A 47 -27.38 -12.74 20.09
C SER A 47 -25.91 -12.66 20.55
N SER A 48 -25.61 -13.15 21.77
CA SER A 48 -24.21 -13.32 22.17
C SER A 48 -23.67 -14.58 21.50
N ILE A 49 -22.68 -14.41 20.62
CA ILE A 49 -21.92 -15.52 20.03
C ILE A 49 -20.61 -15.62 20.79
N SER A 50 -20.15 -16.85 21.10
CA SER A 50 -18.81 -17.07 21.65
C SER A 50 -17.76 -16.53 20.70
N ALA A 51 -16.71 -15.87 21.23
CA ALA A 51 -15.59 -15.40 20.41
C ALA A 51 -14.95 -16.54 19.59
N ALA A 52 -15.02 -17.79 20.07
CA ALA A 52 -14.54 -18.97 19.37
C ALA A 52 -15.40 -19.35 18.14
N GLU A 53 -16.62 -18.83 18.05
CA GLU A 53 -17.54 -19.08 16.94
C GLU A 53 -17.57 -17.93 15.93
N LEU A 54 -16.89 -16.80 16.25
CA LEU A 54 -16.79 -15.68 15.35
C LEU A 54 -15.86 -16.04 14.17
N GLN A 55 -16.34 -15.80 12.96
CA GLN A 55 -15.59 -16.00 11.74
C GLN A 55 -15.74 -14.77 10.83
N PHE A 56 -14.60 -14.27 10.35
CA PHE A 56 -14.49 -13.13 9.44
C PHE A 56 -13.61 -13.51 8.26
N GLY A 57 -13.76 -12.81 7.15
CA GLY A 57 -12.97 -13.05 5.95
C GLY A 57 -11.53 -12.52 6.03
N GLN A 58 -11.22 -11.78 7.08
CA GLN A 58 -9.88 -11.30 7.41
C GLN A 58 -9.60 -11.40 8.91
N PRO A 59 -8.32 -11.37 9.35
CA PRO A 59 -7.98 -11.32 10.77
C PRO A 59 -8.58 -10.08 11.46
N LEU A 60 -9.15 -10.26 12.62
CA LEU A 60 -9.56 -9.20 13.55
C LEU A 60 -8.97 -9.51 14.94
N HIS A 61 -8.91 -8.49 15.82
CA HIS A 61 -8.36 -8.68 17.16
C HIS A 61 -9.06 -9.82 17.92
N GLU A 62 -10.39 -9.93 17.80
CA GLU A 62 -11.21 -10.93 18.50
C GLU A 62 -10.88 -12.37 18.10
N THR A 63 -10.42 -12.55 16.85
CA THR A 63 -10.08 -13.88 16.30
C THR A 63 -8.57 -14.12 16.21
N HIS A 64 -7.79 -13.03 16.05
CA HIS A 64 -6.33 -13.10 15.82
C HIS A 64 -5.56 -12.08 16.69
N PRO A 65 -5.65 -12.17 18.04
CA PRO A 65 -4.99 -11.23 18.95
C PRO A 65 -3.45 -11.29 18.89
N HIS A 66 -2.90 -12.31 18.25
CA HIS A 66 -1.45 -12.43 17.97
C HIS A 66 -0.98 -11.60 16.76
N ILE A 67 -1.91 -11.15 15.90
CA ILE A 67 -1.62 -10.31 14.72
C ILE A 67 -2.03 -8.86 14.99
N LEU A 68 -3.23 -8.63 15.56
CA LEU A 68 -3.83 -7.32 15.73
C LEU A 68 -4.03 -6.97 17.20
N LYS A 69 -3.80 -5.73 17.57
CA LYS A 69 -4.16 -5.19 18.88
C LYS A 69 -5.61 -4.74 18.88
N ALA A 70 -6.18 -4.61 20.08
CA ALA A 70 -7.55 -4.10 20.23
C ALA A 70 -7.71 -2.73 19.57
N GLY A 71 -8.71 -2.61 18.69
CA GLY A 71 -9.02 -1.41 17.94
C GLY A 71 -8.27 -1.26 16.60
N GLU A 72 -7.35 -2.16 16.26
CA GLU A 72 -6.70 -2.22 14.94
C GLU A 72 -7.59 -3.01 13.95
N LEU A 73 -7.72 -2.51 12.72
CA LEU A 73 -8.34 -3.22 11.58
C LEU A 73 -7.31 -3.87 10.66
N SER A 74 -6.10 -3.34 10.64
CA SER A 74 -4.92 -3.95 10.03
C SER A 74 -3.72 -3.71 10.95
N PRO A 75 -2.60 -4.43 10.80
CA PRO A 75 -1.46 -4.29 11.69
C PRO A 75 -1.03 -2.82 11.88
N GLY A 76 -1.09 -2.33 13.11
CA GLY A 76 -0.68 -0.96 13.49
C GLY A 76 -1.67 0.16 13.12
N ILE A 77 -2.70 -0.09 12.30
CA ILE A 77 -3.66 0.92 11.86
C ILE A 77 -5.02 0.70 12.53
N THR A 78 -5.47 1.70 13.27
CA THR A 78 -6.72 1.61 14.04
C THR A 78 -7.95 1.94 13.19
N ALA A 79 -9.12 1.45 13.63
CA ALA A 79 -10.42 1.82 13.06
C ALA A 79 -10.63 3.35 13.03
N LEU A 80 -10.15 4.04 14.06
CA LEU A 80 -10.21 5.52 14.15
C LEU A 80 -9.37 6.18 13.04
N GLU A 81 -8.18 5.65 12.74
CA GLU A 81 -7.35 6.18 11.65
C GLU A 81 -8.05 6.04 10.29
N TYR A 82 -8.66 4.89 10.02
CA TYR A 82 -9.48 4.71 8.82
C TYR A 82 -10.64 5.71 8.74
N ALA A 83 -11.34 5.97 9.85
CA ALA A 83 -12.38 6.99 9.90
C ALA A 83 -11.83 8.39 9.59
N HIS A 84 -10.67 8.77 10.15
CA HIS A 84 -10.01 10.05 9.86
C HIS A 84 -9.59 10.16 8.37
N ARG A 85 -9.13 9.07 7.75
CA ARG A 85 -8.80 9.05 6.31
C ARG A 85 -10.04 9.33 5.46
N ARG A 86 -11.19 8.73 5.80
CA ARG A 86 -12.48 9.01 5.13
C ARG A 86 -12.93 10.45 5.34
N SER A 87 -12.82 10.98 6.55
CA SER A 87 -13.14 12.40 6.82
C SER A 87 -12.25 13.35 6.02
N LYS A 88 -10.95 13.07 5.93
CA LYS A 88 -10.03 13.86 5.09
C LYS A 88 -10.39 13.78 3.60
N LEU A 89 -10.79 12.60 3.10
CA LEU A 89 -11.27 12.47 1.74
C LEU A 89 -12.54 13.31 1.54
N ALA A 90 -13.53 13.13 2.39
CA ALA A 90 -14.81 13.85 2.31
C ALA A 90 -14.62 15.38 2.30
N SER A 91 -13.70 15.91 3.13
CA SER A 91 -13.38 17.34 3.16
C SER A 91 -12.79 17.90 1.86
N LYS A 92 -12.24 17.04 1.00
CA LYS A 92 -11.72 17.42 -0.33
C LYS A 92 -12.79 17.35 -1.43
N LEU A 93 -13.93 16.72 -1.15
CA LEU A 93 -15.05 16.62 -2.09
C LEU A 93 -15.96 17.84 -1.93
N PRO A 94 -16.64 18.32 -3.00
CA PRO A 94 -17.66 19.33 -2.88
C PRO A 94 -18.83 18.83 -2.01
N LYS A 95 -19.64 19.74 -1.50
CA LYS A 95 -20.84 19.41 -0.75
C LYS A 95 -21.76 18.47 -1.58
N HIS A 96 -22.16 17.35 -0.98
CA HIS A 96 -22.87 16.24 -1.63
C HIS A 96 -22.09 15.56 -2.76
N GLY A 97 -20.77 15.77 -2.86
CA GLY A 97 -19.89 14.99 -3.70
C GLY A 97 -19.69 13.59 -3.11
N VAL A 98 -19.47 12.60 -3.96
CA VAL A 98 -19.25 11.19 -3.56
C VAL A 98 -17.96 10.66 -4.15
N ALA A 99 -17.23 9.87 -3.37
CA ALA A 99 -16.16 9.02 -3.87
C ALA A 99 -16.64 7.56 -3.91
N VAL A 100 -16.40 6.88 -5.02
CA VAL A 100 -16.80 5.49 -5.23
C VAL A 100 -15.58 4.64 -5.56
N LEU A 101 -15.30 3.64 -4.72
CA LEU A 101 -14.16 2.73 -4.85
C LEU A 101 -14.61 1.28 -4.82
N ALA A 102 -13.98 0.46 -5.64
CA ALA A 102 -14.20 -0.98 -5.64
C ALA A 102 -13.01 -1.72 -5.02
N SER A 103 -13.29 -2.80 -4.31
CA SER A 103 -12.25 -3.76 -3.94
C SER A 103 -11.66 -4.43 -5.18
N SER A 104 -10.46 -4.98 -5.05
CA SER A 104 -9.94 -5.93 -6.04
C SER A 104 -10.86 -7.13 -6.20
N GLU A 105 -10.82 -7.74 -7.38
CA GLU A 105 -11.48 -9.02 -7.66
C GLU A 105 -10.45 -10.16 -7.63
N LEU A 106 -10.91 -11.38 -7.32
CA LEU A 106 -10.05 -12.56 -7.42
C LEU A 106 -9.58 -12.74 -8.87
N GLN A 107 -8.27 -12.85 -9.04
CA GLN A 107 -7.64 -13.17 -10.31
C GLN A 107 -7.38 -14.68 -10.42
N TYR A 108 -7.65 -15.27 -11.58
CA TYR A 108 -7.55 -16.72 -11.78
C TYR A 108 -6.39 -17.07 -12.70
N LYS A 109 -5.61 -18.09 -12.29
CA LYS A 109 -4.59 -18.72 -13.14
C LYS A 109 -5.25 -19.58 -14.24
N SER A 110 -6.25 -20.38 -13.84
CA SER A 110 -7.02 -21.25 -14.73
C SER A 110 -8.27 -21.76 -14.02
N GLY A 111 -9.38 -21.87 -14.69
CA GLY A 111 -10.62 -22.42 -14.12
C GLY A 111 -10.98 -21.76 -12.79
N ASN A 112 -10.99 -22.55 -11.72
CA ASN A 112 -11.30 -22.08 -10.36
C ASN A 112 -10.02 -21.92 -9.49
N VAL A 113 -8.81 -21.96 -10.09
CA VAL A 113 -7.55 -21.78 -9.39
C VAL A 113 -7.17 -20.30 -9.41
N PHE A 114 -7.23 -19.63 -8.27
CA PHE A 114 -6.94 -18.20 -8.14
C PHE A 114 -5.47 -17.94 -7.78
N TYR A 115 -5.01 -16.72 -8.07
CA TYR A 115 -3.78 -16.15 -7.52
C TYR A 115 -4.00 -15.72 -6.08
N SER A 116 -2.93 -15.51 -5.31
CA SER A 116 -3.03 -14.83 -4.02
C SER A 116 -3.78 -13.52 -4.17
N TYR A 117 -4.72 -13.27 -3.27
CA TYR A 117 -5.51 -12.05 -3.28
C TYR A 117 -4.67 -10.86 -2.80
N HIS A 118 -4.79 -9.75 -3.48
CA HIS A 118 -4.24 -8.46 -3.05
C HIS A 118 -5.30 -7.39 -3.24
N GLN A 119 -5.56 -6.62 -2.17
CA GLN A 119 -6.60 -5.60 -2.18
C GLN A 119 -6.18 -4.38 -3.01
N ASP A 120 -7.15 -3.67 -3.58
CA ASP A 120 -6.93 -2.35 -4.17
C ASP A 120 -6.41 -1.38 -3.10
N PRO A 121 -5.26 -0.74 -3.32
CA PRO A 121 -4.61 0.09 -2.30
C PRO A 121 -5.43 1.31 -1.88
N ASP A 122 -6.16 1.96 -2.80
CA ASP A 122 -7.01 3.12 -2.46
C ASP A 122 -8.22 2.68 -1.64
N PHE A 123 -8.84 1.55 -2.02
CA PHE A 123 -9.93 0.94 -1.27
C PHE A 123 -9.47 0.53 0.14
N PHE A 124 -8.33 -0.16 0.25
CA PHE A 124 -7.77 -0.59 1.53
C PHE A 124 -7.40 0.59 2.43
N TYR A 125 -6.78 1.64 1.87
CA TYR A 125 -6.41 2.87 2.58
C TYR A 125 -7.58 3.53 3.30
N LEU A 126 -8.78 3.48 2.70
CA LEU A 126 -9.97 4.13 3.25
C LEU A 126 -10.82 3.23 4.15
N THR A 127 -10.77 1.91 3.96
CA THR A 127 -11.70 0.98 4.59
C THR A 127 -11.07 0.03 5.60
N GLY A 128 -9.82 -0.38 5.39
CA GLY A 128 -9.21 -1.49 6.12
C GLY A 128 -9.85 -2.84 5.82
N PHE A 129 -10.78 -2.90 4.85
CA PHE A 129 -11.47 -4.12 4.46
C PHE A 129 -10.68 -4.87 3.40
N ASN A 130 -10.27 -6.10 3.71
CA ASN A 130 -9.36 -6.90 2.87
C ASN A 130 -10.03 -8.16 2.30
N GLU A 131 -11.26 -8.01 1.80
CA GLU A 131 -11.97 -9.08 1.11
C GLU A 131 -12.37 -8.64 -0.32
N PRO A 132 -12.44 -9.58 -1.28
CA PRO A 132 -12.86 -9.28 -2.64
C PRO A 132 -14.39 -9.06 -2.75
N GLY A 133 -14.80 -8.38 -3.83
CA GLY A 133 -16.21 -8.21 -4.15
C GLY A 133 -16.92 -7.24 -3.22
N ALA A 134 -16.31 -6.09 -2.95
CA ALA A 134 -16.88 -5.01 -2.13
C ALA A 134 -16.88 -3.67 -2.87
N LEU A 135 -17.71 -2.74 -2.42
CA LEU A 135 -17.76 -1.36 -2.89
C LEU A 135 -17.88 -0.41 -1.69
N ALA A 136 -17.04 0.61 -1.68
CA ALA A 136 -17.09 1.69 -0.71
C ALA A 136 -17.62 2.96 -1.37
N ILE A 137 -18.51 3.70 -0.68
CA ILE A 137 -18.94 5.03 -1.07
C ILE A 137 -18.75 5.94 0.13
N ILE A 138 -18.02 7.03 -0.08
CA ILE A 138 -17.81 8.07 0.92
C ILE A 138 -18.49 9.35 0.39
N GLN A 139 -19.53 9.80 1.08
CA GLN A 139 -20.32 10.97 0.70
C GLN A 139 -20.04 12.13 1.64
N ASN A 140 -19.71 13.30 1.10
CA ASN A 140 -19.68 14.53 1.87
C ASN A 140 -21.12 14.99 2.13
N ASP A 141 -21.59 14.95 3.38
CA ASP A 141 -22.95 15.35 3.77
C ASP A 141 -23.12 16.88 3.91
N GLY A 142 -22.02 17.63 3.79
CA GLY A 142 -22.00 19.08 3.81
C GLY A 142 -21.79 19.71 5.19
N SER A 143 -21.51 18.93 6.22
CA SER A 143 -21.05 19.39 7.53
C SER A 143 -19.51 19.34 7.61
N GLU A 144 -18.89 20.14 8.53
CA GLU A 144 -17.42 20.34 8.52
C GLU A 144 -16.57 19.08 8.76
N ASP A 145 -17.11 18.03 9.39
CA ASP A 145 -16.36 16.82 9.69
C ASP A 145 -17.12 15.52 9.42
N ASN A 146 -18.31 15.60 8.81
CA ASN A 146 -19.17 14.47 8.63
C ASN A 146 -19.20 13.97 7.20
N HIS A 147 -19.12 12.66 7.09
CA HIS A 147 -19.35 11.92 5.88
C HIS A 147 -20.25 10.73 6.19
N THR A 148 -20.99 10.28 5.19
CA THR A 148 -21.67 9.00 5.25
C THR A 148 -20.82 7.97 4.55
N PHE A 149 -20.49 6.88 5.25
CA PHE A 149 -19.71 5.77 4.72
C PHE A 149 -20.61 4.56 4.46
N HIS A 150 -20.76 4.20 3.20
CA HIS A 150 -21.46 2.99 2.77
C HIS A 150 -20.43 1.94 2.40
N LEU A 151 -20.61 0.72 2.89
CA LEU A 151 -19.74 -0.42 2.53
C LEU A 151 -20.62 -1.61 2.13
N TYR A 152 -20.73 -1.83 0.82
CA TYR A 152 -21.41 -3.00 0.26
C TYR A 152 -20.43 -4.15 0.15
N VAL A 153 -20.79 -5.31 0.71
CA VAL A 153 -19.91 -6.48 0.80
C VAL A 153 -20.66 -7.76 0.41
N ARG A 154 -19.94 -8.84 0.22
CA ARG A 154 -20.57 -10.15 0.04
C ARG A 154 -21.24 -10.58 1.34
N GLU A 155 -22.53 -10.93 1.28
CA GLU A 155 -23.23 -11.51 2.41
C GLU A 155 -22.66 -12.89 2.80
N LYS A 156 -22.82 -13.28 4.05
CA LYS A 156 -22.46 -14.63 4.50
C LYS A 156 -23.26 -15.67 3.74
N ASP A 157 -22.56 -16.65 3.20
CA ASP A 157 -23.16 -17.77 2.47
C ASP A 157 -22.45 -19.07 2.84
N PRO A 158 -23.06 -19.93 3.66
CA PRO A 158 -22.44 -21.17 4.14
C PRO A 158 -21.97 -22.10 3.02
N LYS A 159 -22.59 -22.05 1.83
CA LYS A 159 -22.18 -22.87 0.68
C LYS A 159 -20.90 -22.31 0.05
N ALA A 160 -20.81 -21.00 -0.11
CA ALA A 160 -19.62 -20.35 -0.65
C ALA A 160 -18.47 -20.38 0.37
N GLU A 161 -18.77 -20.14 1.66
CA GLU A 161 -17.77 -20.17 2.74
C GLU A 161 -17.16 -21.57 2.94
N LEU A 162 -17.87 -22.63 2.57
CA LEU A 162 -17.32 -23.99 2.56
C LEU A 162 -16.15 -24.14 1.56
N TRP A 163 -16.16 -23.36 0.47
CA TRP A 163 -15.14 -23.43 -0.59
C TRP A 163 -14.06 -22.36 -0.47
N ASP A 164 -14.46 -21.15 -0.11
CA ASP A 164 -13.60 -19.95 -0.24
C ASP A 164 -13.18 -19.39 1.13
N GLY A 165 -13.60 -20.02 2.24
CA GLY A 165 -13.39 -19.52 3.59
C GLY A 165 -14.45 -18.52 4.02
N ALA A 166 -14.35 -18.12 5.29
CA ALA A 166 -15.33 -17.23 5.92
C ALA A 166 -15.41 -15.86 5.22
N ARG A 167 -16.59 -15.23 5.34
CA ARG A 167 -16.84 -13.84 4.93
C ARG A 167 -17.19 -13.02 6.17
N SER A 168 -16.82 -11.74 6.18
CA SER A 168 -17.24 -10.83 7.26
C SER A 168 -18.74 -10.54 7.20
N GLY A 169 -19.31 -10.33 6.01
CA GLY A 169 -20.75 -10.10 5.81
C GLY A 169 -21.19 -8.67 6.15
N VAL A 170 -22.45 -8.39 5.85
CA VAL A 170 -23.07 -7.05 5.96
C VAL A 170 -23.05 -6.53 7.41
N GLN A 171 -23.30 -7.38 8.39
CA GLN A 171 -23.33 -6.95 9.80
C GLN A 171 -21.95 -6.51 10.28
N ALA A 172 -20.87 -7.22 9.91
CA ALA A 172 -19.52 -6.84 10.29
C ALA A 172 -19.06 -5.55 9.59
N ALA A 173 -19.55 -5.26 8.37
CA ALA A 173 -19.28 -4.00 7.71
C ALA A 173 -19.71 -2.80 8.58
N MET A 174 -20.82 -2.91 9.29
CA MET A 174 -21.29 -1.87 10.21
C MET A 174 -20.60 -1.93 11.58
N ASP A 175 -20.53 -3.11 12.21
CA ASP A 175 -20.11 -3.24 13.61
C ASP A 175 -18.59 -3.18 13.78
N VAL A 176 -17.82 -3.60 12.78
CA VAL A 176 -16.35 -3.70 12.80
C VAL A 176 -15.69 -2.59 11.96
N PHE A 177 -16.15 -2.45 10.71
CA PHE A 177 -15.54 -1.50 9.77
C PHE A 177 -16.17 -0.09 9.83
N ASN A 178 -17.13 0.11 10.76
CA ASN A 178 -17.79 1.39 11.03
C ASN A 178 -18.46 2.01 9.78
N ALA A 179 -19.09 1.17 8.96
CA ALA A 179 -19.97 1.66 7.92
C ALA A 179 -21.26 2.20 8.54
N ASP A 180 -21.69 3.39 8.11
CA ASP A 180 -22.99 3.96 8.51
C ASP A 180 -24.13 3.17 7.88
N GLU A 181 -23.91 2.70 6.64
CA GLU A 181 -24.83 1.88 5.87
C GLU A 181 -24.09 0.72 5.19
N SER A 182 -24.72 -0.43 5.11
CA SER A 182 -24.17 -1.60 4.43
C SER A 182 -25.27 -2.43 3.77
N GLY A 183 -24.90 -3.25 2.79
CA GLY A 183 -25.79 -4.17 2.09
C GLY A 183 -25.02 -5.23 1.30
N ASP A 184 -25.76 -6.23 0.80
CA ASP A 184 -25.15 -7.22 -0.10
C ASP A 184 -24.73 -6.52 -1.40
N ILE A 185 -23.51 -6.79 -1.84
CA ILE A 185 -22.99 -6.28 -3.11
C ILE A 185 -23.83 -6.70 -4.31
N GLN A 186 -24.59 -7.78 -4.22
CA GLN A 186 -25.51 -8.23 -5.27
C GLN A 186 -26.71 -7.31 -5.40
N ASP A 187 -27.14 -6.66 -4.33
CA ASP A 187 -28.27 -5.74 -4.27
C ASP A 187 -27.88 -4.28 -4.53
N LEU A 188 -26.62 -4.04 -4.85
CA LEU A 188 -26.07 -2.70 -5.10
C LEU A 188 -26.89 -1.89 -6.13
N SER A 189 -27.50 -2.56 -7.09
CA SER A 189 -28.37 -1.93 -8.10
C SER A 189 -29.63 -1.28 -7.52
N LEU A 190 -30.00 -1.59 -6.29
CA LEU A 190 -31.16 -1.00 -5.60
C LEU A 190 -30.79 0.30 -4.85
N GLY A 191 -29.61 0.35 -4.24
CA GLY A 191 -29.17 1.49 -3.41
C GLY A 191 -28.33 2.54 -4.15
N LEU A 192 -27.38 2.09 -4.96
CA LEU A 192 -26.43 2.99 -5.62
C LEU A 192 -27.07 4.06 -6.54
N PRO A 193 -28.16 3.78 -7.31
CA PRO A 193 -28.74 4.77 -8.18
C PRO A 193 -29.20 6.05 -7.49
N SER A 194 -29.78 5.95 -6.30
CA SER A 194 -30.21 7.13 -5.54
C SER A 194 -29.02 8.00 -5.11
N ILE A 195 -27.98 7.38 -4.57
CA ILE A 195 -26.76 8.07 -4.10
C ILE A 195 -26.09 8.81 -5.27
N ILE A 196 -25.95 8.15 -6.44
CA ILE A 196 -25.33 8.72 -7.63
C ILE A 196 -26.18 9.85 -8.24
N THR A 197 -27.50 9.70 -8.28
CA THR A 197 -28.40 10.72 -8.85
C THR A 197 -28.34 12.01 -8.03
N ASP A 198 -28.31 11.90 -6.71
CA ASP A 198 -28.31 13.03 -5.79
C ASP A 198 -26.91 13.68 -5.64
N ALA A 199 -25.86 13.01 -6.08
CA ALA A 199 -24.50 13.51 -6.01
C ALA A 199 -24.30 14.76 -6.92
N THR A 200 -23.57 15.74 -6.39
CA THR A 200 -23.12 16.92 -7.15
C THR A 200 -22.00 16.56 -8.11
N GLU A 201 -21.00 15.83 -7.62
CA GLU A 201 -19.88 15.26 -8.39
C GLU A 201 -19.59 13.83 -7.91
N ILE A 202 -19.08 13.00 -8.81
CA ILE A 202 -18.76 11.59 -8.54
C ILE A 202 -17.30 11.34 -8.86
N TYR A 203 -16.53 11.06 -7.83
CA TYR A 203 -15.09 10.79 -7.93
C TYR A 203 -14.86 9.28 -7.98
N THR A 204 -14.30 8.78 -9.07
CA THR A 204 -14.03 7.36 -9.22
C THR A 204 -12.98 7.10 -10.32
N ASP A 205 -12.18 6.05 -10.14
CA ASP A 205 -11.26 5.53 -11.16
C ASP A 205 -11.71 4.15 -11.68
N ILE A 206 -12.91 3.71 -11.28
CA ILE A 206 -13.48 2.46 -11.76
C ILE A 206 -13.72 2.56 -13.27
N LYS A 207 -13.02 1.72 -14.03
CA LYS A 207 -13.19 1.65 -15.48
C LYS A 207 -14.28 0.62 -15.82
N PRO A 208 -15.20 0.93 -16.75
CA PRO A 208 -16.09 -0.09 -17.30
C PRO A 208 -15.24 -1.19 -17.94
N SER A 209 -15.22 -2.37 -17.34
CA SER A 209 -14.51 -3.52 -17.91
C SER A 209 -15.33 -4.12 -19.06
N ALA A 210 -14.70 -4.40 -20.20
CA ALA A 210 -15.32 -5.12 -21.31
C ALA A 210 -15.59 -6.60 -20.97
N VAL A 211 -15.01 -7.13 -19.89
CA VAL A 211 -15.16 -8.54 -19.46
C VAL A 211 -15.94 -8.59 -18.15
N LEU A 212 -17.24 -8.80 -18.28
CA LEU A 212 -18.21 -8.69 -17.20
C LEU A 212 -18.42 -10.03 -16.49
N ARG A 213 -17.71 -10.30 -15.44
CA ARG A 213 -17.99 -11.44 -14.56
C ARG A 213 -18.55 -11.03 -13.20
N SER A 214 -18.33 -9.80 -12.74
CA SER A 214 -18.79 -9.34 -11.43
C SER A 214 -20.07 -8.49 -11.48
N PRO A 215 -20.84 -8.43 -10.38
CA PRO A 215 -21.97 -7.50 -10.23
C PRO A 215 -21.54 -6.04 -10.43
N LEU A 216 -20.36 -5.66 -9.97
CA LEU A 216 -19.79 -4.32 -10.12
C LEU A 216 -19.60 -3.92 -11.59
N SER A 217 -18.99 -4.79 -12.39
CA SER A 217 -18.81 -4.51 -13.81
C SER A 217 -20.14 -4.33 -14.56
N ARG A 218 -21.18 -5.08 -14.20
CA ARG A 218 -22.53 -4.93 -14.81
C ARG A 218 -23.19 -3.63 -14.43
N LEU A 219 -22.97 -3.17 -13.20
CA LEU A 219 -23.53 -1.91 -12.72
C LEU A 219 -22.87 -0.72 -13.38
N PHE A 220 -21.53 -0.72 -13.46
CA PHE A 220 -20.76 0.37 -14.08
C PHE A 220 -20.90 0.44 -15.60
N GLN A 221 -21.36 -0.63 -16.28
CA GLN A 221 -21.77 -0.52 -17.69
C GLN A 221 -23.05 0.31 -17.89
N LYS A 222 -23.88 0.43 -16.88
CA LYS A 222 -25.08 1.29 -16.93
C LYS A 222 -24.76 2.75 -16.60
N ILE A 223 -23.54 3.05 -16.14
CA ILE A 223 -23.03 4.42 -15.99
C ILE A 223 -22.57 4.87 -17.39
N PRO A 224 -23.00 6.02 -17.88
CA PRO A 224 -22.76 6.42 -19.27
C PRO A 224 -21.26 6.49 -19.58
N ASN A 225 -20.87 5.78 -20.63
CA ASN A 225 -19.61 6.08 -21.31
C ASN A 225 -19.77 7.39 -22.12
N THR A 226 -18.67 8.08 -22.35
CA THR A 226 -18.53 9.28 -23.18
C THR A 226 -19.05 9.13 -24.63
N SER A 227 -19.65 7.99 -24.98
CA SER A 227 -20.23 7.66 -26.30
C SER A 227 -21.75 7.53 -26.36
N GLY A 228 -22.48 8.11 -25.42
CA GLY A 228 -23.83 8.63 -25.66
C GLY A 228 -24.99 7.66 -25.90
N THR A 229 -24.94 6.39 -25.51
CA THR A 229 -26.10 5.47 -25.70
C THR A 229 -26.28 4.52 -24.52
N ALA A 230 -26.90 4.99 -23.47
CA ALA A 230 -27.72 4.22 -22.51
C ALA A 230 -28.33 5.18 -21.49
N ALA A 231 -29.54 4.92 -21.01
CA ALA A 231 -30.17 5.65 -19.91
C ALA A 231 -29.33 5.44 -18.62
N GLY A 232 -28.37 6.32 -18.42
CA GLY A 232 -27.48 6.29 -17.24
C GLY A 232 -28.11 7.02 -16.07
N TYR A 233 -27.73 6.65 -14.86
CA TYR A 233 -28.25 7.23 -13.64
C TYR A 233 -27.67 8.63 -13.34
N ALA A 234 -26.64 9.08 -14.06
CA ALA A 234 -26.02 10.39 -13.83
C ALA A 234 -25.49 11.04 -15.12
N ASP A 235 -25.41 12.37 -15.10
CA ASP A 235 -24.74 13.17 -16.13
C ASP A 235 -23.24 12.82 -16.20
N PRO A 236 -22.69 12.47 -17.37
CA PRO A 236 -21.27 12.19 -17.54
C PRO A 236 -20.33 13.32 -17.06
N SER A 237 -20.78 14.56 -17.10
CA SER A 237 -19.99 15.73 -16.64
C SER A 237 -19.71 15.73 -15.13
N LYS A 238 -20.53 15.02 -14.35
CA LYS A 238 -20.35 14.86 -12.91
C LYS A 238 -19.18 13.94 -12.54
N PHE A 239 -18.69 13.08 -13.45
CA PHE A 239 -17.62 12.13 -13.17
C PHE A 239 -16.25 12.80 -13.19
N LYS A 240 -15.48 12.59 -12.13
CA LYS A 240 -14.14 13.13 -11.94
C LYS A 240 -13.17 11.98 -11.57
N PRO A 241 -11.90 12.07 -11.96
CA PRO A 241 -10.90 11.10 -11.52
C PRO A 241 -10.65 11.23 -10.00
N LEU A 242 -10.68 10.12 -9.28
CA LEU A 242 -10.41 10.07 -7.84
C LEU A 242 -8.91 10.08 -7.54
N ARG A 243 -8.10 9.55 -8.44
CA ARG A 243 -6.66 9.33 -8.25
C ARG A 243 -5.89 10.55 -7.75
N SER A 244 -6.15 11.74 -8.28
CA SER A 244 -5.43 12.94 -7.84
C SER A 244 -5.70 13.27 -6.37
N VAL A 245 -6.93 13.06 -5.91
CA VAL A 245 -7.33 13.28 -4.51
C VAL A 245 -6.71 12.21 -3.61
N MET A 246 -6.71 10.94 -4.05
CA MET A 246 -6.08 9.85 -3.32
C MET A 246 -4.56 10.01 -3.22
N ASN A 247 -3.91 10.43 -4.30
CA ASN A 247 -2.48 10.72 -4.29
C ASN A 247 -2.10 11.77 -3.23
N ASP A 248 -2.87 12.85 -3.13
CA ASP A 248 -2.65 13.89 -2.11
C ASP A 248 -2.79 13.36 -0.66
N LEU A 249 -3.69 12.40 -0.45
CA LEU A 249 -3.88 11.78 0.86
C LEU A 249 -2.79 10.76 1.19
N ARG A 250 -2.45 9.91 0.22
CA ARG A 250 -1.51 8.79 0.39
C ARG A 250 -0.04 9.22 0.34
N ALA A 251 0.27 10.36 -0.29
CA ALA A 251 1.65 10.86 -0.38
C ALA A 251 2.26 11.10 1.02
N PHE A 252 1.45 11.49 1.99
CA PHE A 252 1.88 11.75 3.37
C PHE A 252 1.48 10.59 4.28
N LYS A 253 2.48 9.87 4.76
CA LYS A 253 2.29 8.70 5.63
C LYS A 253 2.10 9.14 7.08
N SER A 254 1.16 8.51 7.77
CA SER A 254 1.05 8.62 9.23
C SER A 254 2.21 7.89 9.93
N ASP A 255 2.40 8.16 11.21
CA ASP A 255 3.41 7.45 12.00
C ASP A 255 3.18 5.93 12.00
N ALA A 256 1.91 5.49 11.99
CA ALA A 256 1.56 4.07 11.95
C ALA A 256 1.92 3.43 10.60
N GLU A 257 1.68 4.13 9.48
CA GLU A 257 2.10 3.71 8.14
C GLU A 257 3.62 3.60 8.04
N ILE A 258 4.36 4.61 8.53
CA ILE A 258 5.83 4.61 8.57
C ILE A 258 6.34 3.44 9.40
N GLN A 259 5.71 3.11 10.53
CA GLN A 259 6.09 1.96 11.35
C GLN A 259 5.87 0.62 10.61
N ASN A 260 4.80 0.47 9.83
CA ASN A 260 4.59 -0.72 9.02
C ASN A 260 5.64 -0.84 7.90
N MET A 261 5.91 0.27 7.18
CA MET A 261 7.00 0.31 6.19
C MET A 261 8.36 -0.01 6.83
N ARG A 262 8.61 0.48 8.05
CA ARG A 262 9.84 0.18 8.81
C ARG A 262 9.95 -1.30 9.15
N LYS A 263 8.85 -1.96 9.55
CA LYS A 263 8.83 -3.41 9.82
C LYS A 263 9.08 -4.22 8.54
N ALA A 264 8.42 -3.87 7.44
CA ALA A 264 8.67 -4.47 6.13
C ALA A 264 10.15 -4.32 5.74
N GLY A 265 10.72 -3.10 5.90
CA GLY A 265 12.12 -2.80 5.62
C GLY A 265 13.10 -3.57 6.50
N GLN A 266 12.80 -3.73 7.79
CA GLN A 266 13.62 -4.52 8.71
C GLN A 266 13.62 -6.01 8.37
N ALA A 267 12.44 -6.58 8.11
CA ALA A 267 12.32 -7.98 7.72
C ALA A 267 13.05 -8.25 6.40
N SER A 268 12.81 -7.40 5.41
CA SER A 268 13.45 -7.48 4.09
C SER A 268 14.96 -7.30 4.18
N GLY A 269 15.43 -6.28 4.89
CA GLY A 269 16.86 -6.01 5.05
C GLY A 269 17.62 -7.15 5.72
N ARG A 270 17.03 -7.77 6.75
CA ARG A 270 17.60 -8.98 7.37
C ARG A 270 17.62 -10.16 6.42
N ALA A 271 16.62 -10.30 5.55
CA ALA A 271 16.59 -11.34 4.53
C ALA A 271 17.73 -11.17 3.52
N PHE A 272 17.96 -9.94 3.06
CA PHE A 272 19.08 -9.60 2.16
C PHE A 272 20.44 -9.88 2.81
N THR A 273 20.66 -9.41 4.02
CA THR A 273 21.92 -9.63 4.76
C THR A 273 22.15 -11.12 4.99
N GLU A 274 21.10 -11.90 5.29
CA GLU A 274 21.21 -13.34 5.42
C GLU A 274 21.51 -14.02 4.09
N ALA A 275 20.87 -13.57 2.99
CA ALA A 275 21.13 -14.09 1.65
C ALA A 275 22.59 -13.92 1.21
N MET A 276 23.23 -12.81 1.56
CA MET A 276 24.65 -12.55 1.27
C MET A 276 25.59 -13.52 1.97
N ARG A 277 25.18 -14.13 3.11
CA ARG A 277 25.98 -15.14 3.83
C ARG A 277 26.07 -16.49 3.12
N HIS A 278 25.14 -16.74 2.19
CA HIS A 278 25.03 -18.03 1.52
C HIS A 278 25.63 -18.00 0.10
N GLY A 279 26.27 -19.11 -0.28
CA GLY A 279 26.79 -19.32 -1.62
C GLY A 279 25.74 -19.94 -2.54
N PHE A 280 24.95 -19.14 -3.21
CA PHE A 280 23.99 -19.62 -4.20
C PHE A 280 24.68 -19.83 -5.55
N THR A 281 24.29 -20.88 -6.28
CA THR A 281 24.79 -21.22 -7.62
C THR A 281 23.76 -20.96 -8.72
N ARG A 282 22.49 -20.67 -8.35
CA ARG A 282 21.41 -20.38 -9.29
C ARG A 282 20.58 -19.21 -8.77
N GLU A 283 20.14 -18.36 -9.69
CA GLU A 283 19.23 -17.26 -9.41
C GLU A 283 17.93 -17.75 -8.73
N LYS A 284 17.41 -18.89 -9.19
CA LYS A 284 16.17 -19.48 -8.65
C LYS A 284 16.27 -19.88 -7.18
N ASP A 285 17.43 -20.36 -6.74
CA ASP A 285 17.64 -20.74 -5.35
C ASP A 285 17.67 -19.50 -4.44
N LEU A 286 18.38 -18.46 -4.87
CA LEU A 286 18.41 -17.17 -4.17
C LEU A 286 17.03 -16.50 -4.13
N TYR A 287 16.30 -16.50 -5.25
CA TYR A 287 14.93 -16.01 -5.33
C TYR A 287 14.02 -16.72 -4.31
N SER A 288 14.05 -18.05 -4.28
CA SER A 288 13.21 -18.85 -3.38
C SER A 288 13.58 -18.63 -1.92
N PHE A 289 14.90 -18.51 -1.64
CA PHE A 289 15.39 -18.21 -0.30
C PHE A 289 14.88 -16.85 0.19
N LEU A 290 14.98 -15.80 -0.63
CA LEU A 290 14.52 -14.45 -0.27
C LEU A 290 13.01 -14.41 -0.02
N SER A 291 12.20 -15.00 -0.90
CA SER A 291 10.75 -15.06 -0.72
C SER A 291 10.38 -15.74 0.60
N TYR A 292 11.00 -16.88 0.90
CA TYR A 292 10.83 -17.58 2.16
C TYR A 292 11.27 -16.72 3.36
N GLN A 293 12.41 -16.04 3.26
CA GLN A 293 12.94 -15.23 4.36
C GLN A 293 12.06 -14.00 4.64
N PHE A 294 11.46 -13.38 3.64
CA PHE A 294 10.53 -12.26 3.86
C PHE A 294 9.37 -12.70 4.76
N GLU A 295 8.72 -13.80 4.43
CA GLU A 295 7.57 -14.32 5.19
C GLU A 295 7.98 -14.79 6.59
N VAL A 296 9.05 -15.57 6.72
CA VAL A 296 9.53 -16.08 8.03
C VAL A 296 9.98 -14.95 8.97
N LYS A 297 10.46 -13.82 8.41
CA LYS A 297 10.85 -12.65 9.21
C LYS A 297 9.68 -11.70 9.51
N GLY A 298 8.46 -12.04 9.07
CA GLY A 298 7.24 -11.39 9.48
C GLY A 298 6.53 -10.54 8.43
N CYS A 299 6.98 -10.58 7.17
CA CYS A 299 6.20 -10.02 6.07
C CYS A 299 5.03 -10.95 5.70
N ASP A 300 3.96 -10.38 5.19
CA ASP A 300 2.77 -11.12 4.75
C ASP A 300 3.07 -11.89 3.44
N THR A 301 3.86 -11.26 2.55
CA THR A 301 4.28 -11.83 1.25
C THR A 301 5.46 -11.04 0.69
N SER A 302 6.00 -11.47 -0.46
CA SER A 302 6.85 -10.61 -1.29
C SER A 302 6.02 -9.48 -1.89
N ALA A 303 6.49 -8.24 -1.79
CA ALA A 303 5.79 -7.04 -2.28
C ALA A 303 5.62 -7.03 -3.80
N PHE A 304 6.58 -7.60 -4.51
CA PHE A 304 6.59 -7.78 -5.97
C PHE A 304 7.46 -8.98 -6.32
N VAL A 305 7.51 -9.34 -7.59
CA VAL A 305 8.37 -10.43 -8.07
C VAL A 305 9.83 -9.98 -7.94
N PRO A 306 10.64 -10.53 -7.03
CA PRO A 306 12.03 -10.12 -6.88
C PRO A 306 12.83 -10.30 -8.17
N VAL A 307 13.68 -9.32 -8.48
CA VAL A 307 14.72 -9.44 -9.50
C VAL A 307 15.94 -10.11 -8.87
N VAL A 308 16.42 -11.20 -9.47
CA VAL A 308 17.69 -11.87 -9.10
C VAL A 308 18.50 -12.02 -10.37
N ALA A 309 19.45 -11.11 -10.60
CA ALA A 309 20.13 -10.96 -11.87
C ALA A 309 21.65 -11.18 -11.72
N GLY A 310 22.13 -12.37 -12.11
CA GLY A 310 23.55 -12.71 -12.12
C GLY A 310 24.29 -12.12 -13.34
N GLY A 311 25.49 -11.58 -13.13
CA GLY A 311 26.36 -11.10 -14.20
C GLY A 311 25.65 -10.12 -15.15
N ARG A 312 25.60 -10.44 -16.44
CA ARG A 312 25.01 -9.59 -17.48
C ARG A 312 23.50 -9.47 -17.43
N ASN A 313 22.78 -10.37 -16.73
CA ASN A 313 21.34 -10.26 -16.52
C ASN A 313 20.98 -8.97 -15.78
N ALA A 314 21.91 -8.44 -14.96
CA ALA A 314 21.76 -7.16 -14.26
C ALA A 314 21.69 -5.93 -15.20
N LEU A 315 21.97 -6.07 -16.49
CA LEU A 315 21.76 -5.00 -17.47
C LEU A 315 20.29 -4.86 -17.90
N SER A 316 19.42 -5.81 -17.48
CA SER A 316 17.98 -5.76 -17.70
C SER A 316 17.31 -5.36 -16.38
N ILE A 317 16.76 -4.14 -16.30
CA ILE A 317 16.30 -3.54 -15.04
C ILE A 317 15.21 -4.38 -14.36
N HIS A 318 14.23 -4.88 -15.11
CA HIS A 318 13.15 -5.74 -14.62
C HIS A 318 13.36 -7.22 -15.05
N TYR A 319 14.55 -7.77 -14.76
CA TYR A 319 14.85 -9.16 -15.02
C TYR A 319 14.17 -10.06 -13.99
N VAL A 320 13.01 -10.61 -14.32
CA VAL A 320 12.19 -11.47 -13.42
C VAL A 320 12.14 -12.93 -13.79
N ARG A 321 12.97 -13.37 -14.75
CA ARG A 321 13.04 -14.79 -15.13
C ARG A 321 13.68 -15.62 -14.02
N ASN A 322 14.76 -15.10 -13.40
CA ASN A 322 15.44 -15.71 -12.25
C ASN A 322 15.78 -17.20 -12.48
N ASP A 323 16.29 -17.55 -13.67
CA ASP A 323 16.46 -18.93 -14.09
C ASP A 323 17.88 -19.30 -14.57
N ASP A 324 18.85 -18.37 -14.48
CA ASP A 324 20.24 -18.61 -14.87
C ASP A 324 21.10 -19.07 -13.67
N VAL A 325 22.35 -19.42 -13.96
CA VAL A 325 23.38 -19.80 -12.98
C VAL A 325 24.13 -18.55 -12.51
N LEU A 326 24.48 -18.54 -11.24
CA LEU A 326 25.37 -17.55 -10.64
C LEU A 326 26.83 -18.03 -10.75
N ARG A 327 27.70 -17.25 -11.37
CA ARG A 327 29.07 -17.66 -11.68
C ARG A 327 30.07 -17.00 -10.75
N ASP A 328 31.07 -17.74 -10.37
CA ASP A 328 32.20 -17.21 -9.60
C ASP A 328 32.84 -16.00 -10.31
N GLY A 329 33.17 -14.98 -9.55
CA GLY A 329 33.75 -13.72 -10.08
C GLY A 329 32.74 -12.73 -10.66
N GLU A 330 31.47 -13.10 -10.82
CA GLU A 330 30.39 -12.16 -11.23
C GLU A 330 29.74 -11.51 -10.01
N LEU A 331 29.01 -10.41 -10.25
CA LEU A 331 28.09 -9.80 -9.29
C LEU A 331 26.69 -10.41 -9.48
N VAL A 332 25.90 -10.41 -8.40
CA VAL A 332 24.46 -10.60 -8.46
C VAL A 332 23.77 -9.33 -7.97
N LEU A 333 22.90 -8.76 -8.80
CA LEU A 333 22.00 -7.67 -8.46
C LEU A 333 20.67 -8.28 -8.03
N VAL A 334 20.22 -7.94 -6.83
CA VAL A 334 18.93 -8.37 -6.29
C VAL A 334 18.12 -7.16 -5.91
N ASP A 335 16.88 -7.12 -6.41
CA ASP A 335 15.89 -6.09 -6.11
C ASP A 335 14.61 -6.78 -5.65
N GLY A 336 14.16 -6.43 -4.45
CA GLY A 336 13.03 -7.07 -3.82
C GLY A 336 12.71 -6.50 -2.44
N GLY A 337 11.57 -6.91 -1.94
CA GLY A 337 11.13 -6.55 -0.60
C GLY A 337 9.88 -7.30 -0.21
N GLY A 338 9.54 -7.21 1.06
CA GLY A 338 8.32 -7.79 1.62
C GLY A 338 7.26 -6.74 1.87
N GLU A 339 6.04 -7.21 2.03
CA GLU A 339 4.87 -6.45 2.42
C GLU A 339 4.51 -6.76 3.88
N TYR A 340 4.14 -5.75 4.65
CA TYR A 340 3.65 -5.90 6.03
C TYR A 340 2.44 -5.01 6.26
N GLY A 341 1.28 -5.63 6.53
CA GLY A 341 0.02 -4.91 6.74
C GLY A 341 -0.39 -4.05 5.54
N GLY A 342 -0.10 -4.49 4.33
CA GLY A 342 -0.33 -3.78 3.07
C GLY A 342 0.79 -2.80 2.69
N TYR A 343 1.76 -2.51 3.58
CA TYR A 343 2.84 -1.55 3.31
C TYR A 343 4.10 -2.24 2.83
N ILE A 344 4.75 -1.65 1.84
CA ILE A 344 5.80 -2.26 1.04
C ILE A 344 7.18 -1.75 1.44
N SER A 345 8.18 -2.62 1.34
CA SER A 345 9.61 -2.30 1.33
C SER A 345 10.19 -2.56 -0.05
N ASP A 346 11.10 -1.68 -0.46
CA ASP A 346 11.85 -1.79 -1.71
C ASP A 346 13.34 -1.64 -1.43
N ILE A 347 14.13 -2.64 -1.84
CA ILE A 347 15.57 -2.72 -1.56
C ILE A 347 16.27 -3.33 -2.76
N THR A 348 17.25 -2.61 -3.30
CA THR A 348 18.22 -3.23 -4.21
C THR A 348 19.59 -3.30 -3.55
N ARG A 349 20.23 -4.45 -3.69
CA ARG A 349 21.64 -4.68 -3.33
C ARG A 349 22.34 -5.44 -4.45
N THR A 350 23.62 -5.14 -4.62
CA THR A 350 24.49 -5.86 -5.56
C THR A 350 25.72 -6.35 -4.81
N TRP A 351 26.05 -7.63 -4.94
CA TRP A 351 27.21 -8.22 -4.24
C TRP A 351 27.90 -9.28 -5.08
N PRO A 352 29.19 -9.60 -4.79
CA PRO A 352 29.92 -10.66 -5.50
C PRO A 352 29.35 -12.04 -5.17
N VAL A 353 29.14 -12.86 -6.19
CA VAL A 353 28.68 -14.26 -6.03
C VAL A 353 29.63 -15.07 -5.14
N ASN A 354 30.92 -14.82 -5.20
CA ASN A 354 31.96 -15.46 -4.36
C ASN A 354 32.27 -14.73 -3.05
N GLY A 355 31.58 -13.62 -2.73
CA GLY A 355 31.77 -12.86 -1.50
C GLY A 355 32.91 -11.85 -1.52
N LYS A 356 33.66 -11.69 -2.63
CA LYS A 356 34.77 -10.74 -2.75
C LYS A 356 34.68 -9.90 -4.01
N PHE A 357 34.69 -8.59 -3.86
CA PHE A 357 34.73 -7.66 -4.99
C PHE A 357 36.09 -7.71 -5.70
N SER A 358 36.08 -7.85 -7.02
CA SER A 358 37.28 -7.54 -7.82
C SER A 358 37.59 -6.05 -7.79
N GLY A 359 38.80 -5.64 -8.20
CA GLY A 359 39.16 -4.22 -8.27
C GLY A 359 38.15 -3.37 -9.03
N PRO A 360 37.85 -3.66 -10.29
CA PRO A 360 36.86 -2.92 -11.07
C PRO A 360 35.45 -2.91 -10.46
N GLN A 361 35.00 -4.04 -9.88
CA GLN A 361 33.70 -4.10 -9.22
C GLN A 361 33.65 -3.20 -7.99
N ARG A 362 34.72 -3.19 -7.18
CA ARG A 362 34.87 -2.34 -6.02
C ARG A 362 34.85 -0.86 -6.38
N ASP A 363 35.61 -0.48 -7.42
CA ASP A 363 35.69 0.90 -7.89
C ASP A 363 34.34 1.43 -8.33
N LEU A 364 33.63 0.67 -9.19
CA LEU A 364 32.32 1.05 -9.71
C LEU A 364 31.24 1.06 -8.62
N TYR A 365 31.28 0.08 -7.71
CA TYR A 365 30.36 0.01 -6.56
C TYR A 365 30.58 1.19 -5.62
N THR A 366 31.86 1.54 -5.30
CA THR A 366 32.19 2.68 -4.45
C THR A 366 31.68 3.98 -5.03
N ALA A 367 31.89 4.21 -6.33
CA ALA A 367 31.40 5.38 -7.05
C ALA A 367 29.88 5.53 -6.90
N LEU A 368 29.12 4.43 -7.12
CA LEU A 368 27.67 4.43 -6.98
C LEU A 368 27.21 4.61 -5.54
N LEU A 369 27.86 3.97 -4.58
CA LEU A 369 27.54 4.08 -3.15
C LEU A 369 27.73 5.52 -2.63
N ASN A 370 28.77 6.24 -3.09
CA ASN A 370 28.97 7.65 -2.77
C ASN A 370 27.79 8.52 -3.24
N VAL A 371 27.30 8.26 -4.44
CA VAL A 371 26.10 8.95 -4.99
C VAL A 371 24.87 8.64 -4.16
N GLN A 372 24.62 7.37 -3.86
CA GLN A 372 23.47 6.91 -3.08
C GLN A 372 23.44 7.55 -1.70
N ARG A 373 24.54 7.49 -0.93
CA ARG A 373 24.68 8.11 0.37
C ARG A 373 24.41 9.61 0.35
N SER A 374 24.98 10.28 -0.65
CA SER A 374 24.79 11.71 -0.85
C SER A 374 23.32 12.07 -1.07
N CYS A 375 22.60 11.31 -1.94
CA CYS A 375 21.20 11.55 -2.21
C CYS A 375 20.33 11.25 -0.97
N VAL A 376 20.59 10.16 -0.27
CA VAL A 376 19.89 9.83 1.00
C VAL A 376 20.06 10.96 2.02
N SER A 377 21.26 11.52 2.18
CA SER A 377 21.49 12.62 3.15
C SER A 377 20.68 13.88 2.85
N LEU A 378 20.21 14.06 1.61
CA LEU A 378 19.40 15.18 1.16
C LEU A 378 17.88 14.93 1.29
N CYS A 379 17.45 13.72 1.68
CA CYS A 379 16.04 13.36 1.84
C CYS A 379 15.47 13.93 3.15
N ARG A 380 15.39 15.27 3.22
CA ARG A 380 14.87 16.02 4.35
C ARG A 380 14.17 17.29 3.88
N GLU A 381 13.12 17.69 4.59
CA GLU A 381 12.32 18.86 4.22
C GLU A 381 13.16 20.15 4.19
N SER A 382 14.06 20.33 5.17
CA SER A 382 14.97 21.48 5.24
C SER A 382 15.92 21.63 4.05
N ALA A 383 16.11 20.58 3.23
CA ALA A 383 16.89 20.68 2.00
C ALA A 383 16.16 21.44 0.87
N GLY A 384 14.82 21.56 0.94
CA GLY A 384 14.02 22.28 -0.05
C GLY A 384 14.03 21.66 -1.46
N LEU A 385 14.32 20.37 -1.57
CA LEU A 385 14.52 19.67 -2.84
C LEU A 385 13.26 18.89 -3.25
N SER A 386 13.10 18.70 -4.55
CA SER A 386 12.12 17.78 -5.15
C SER A 386 12.80 16.48 -5.57
N LEU A 387 11.98 15.44 -5.85
CA LEU A 387 12.52 14.17 -6.35
C LEU A 387 13.20 14.31 -7.71
N ASP A 388 12.67 15.17 -8.60
CA ASP A 388 13.32 15.51 -9.87
C ASP A 388 14.67 16.21 -9.62
N LYS A 389 14.75 17.10 -8.63
CA LYS A 389 16.02 17.78 -8.31
C LYS A 389 17.06 16.84 -7.70
N LEU A 390 16.63 15.88 -6.88
CA LEU A 390 17.51 14.82 -6.38
C LEU A 390 18.04 13.94 -7.52
N HIS A 391 17.22 13.66 -8.53
CA HIS A 391 17.66 12.95 -9.73
C HIS A 391 18.74 13.72 -10.49
N GLU A 392 18.54 15.01 -10.76
CA GLU A 392 19.56 15.85 -11.40
C GLU A 392 20.89 15.86 -10.61
N ILE A 393 20.82 15.93 -9.27
CA ILE A 393 22.00 15.88 -8.41
C ILE A 393 22.69 14.52 -8.51
N SER A 394 21.93 13.43 -8.53
CA SER A 394 22.46 12.08 -8.64
C SER A 394 23.17 11.87 -9.98
N GLU A 395 22.54 12.31 -11.06
CA GLU A 395 23.11 12.23 -12.41
C GLU A 395 24.41 13.03 -12.52
N PHE A 396 24.42 14.26 -12.01
CA PHE A 396 25.61 15.10 -11.98
C PHE A 396 26.77 14.44 -11.21
N ARG A 397 26.51 13.94 -10.00
CA ARG A 397 27.52 13.27 -9.17
C ARG A 397 28.02 11.97 -9.79
N LEU A 398 27.10 11.15 -10.33
CA LEU A 398 27.47 9.90 -10.99
C LEU A 398 28.32 10.16 -12.22
N ARG A 399 28.06 11.23 -12.96
CA ARG A 399 28.86 11.67 -14.08
C ARG A 399 30.32 11.96 -13.67
N ASP A 400 30.52 12.65 -12.54
CA ASP A 400 31.88 12.99 -12.06
C ASP A 400 32.61 11.72 -11.57
N GLU A 401 31.94 10.84 -10.84
CA GLU A 401 32.48 9.55 -10.39
C GLU A 401 32.90 8.68 -11.59
N LEU A 402 32.02 8.50 -12.59
CA LEU A 402 32.31 7.69 -13.77
C LEU A 402 33.45 8.30 -14.62
N LYS A 403 33.52 9.63 -14.73
CA LYS A 403 34.61 10.31 -15.39
C LYS A 403 35.96 10.01 -14.73
N SER A 404 36.01 9.96 -13.39
CA SER A 404 37.22 9.62 -12.65
C SER A 404 37.68 8.18 -12.88
N LEU A 405 36.74 7.28 -13.23
CA LEU A 405 37.02 5.88 -13.61
C LEU A 405 37.35 5.70 -15.10
N GLY A 406 37.43 6.78 -15.86
CA GLY A 406 37.85 6.77 -17.28
C GLY A 406 36.71 6.55 -18.27
N PHE A 407 35.43 6.71 -17.87
CA PHE A 407 34.32 6.63 -18.81
C PHE A 407 34.25 7.87 -19.72
N ASP A 408 33.95 7.67 -20.99
CA ASP A 408 33.53 8.74 -21.90
C ASP A 408 32.06 9.09 -21.62
N ILE A 409 31.85 10.18 -20.89
CA ILE A 409 30.51 10.65 -20.48
C ILE A 409 29.95 11.73 -21.43
N SER A 410 30.45 11.81 -22.65
CA SER A 410 29.90 12.69 -23.69
C SER A 410 28.58 12.18 -24.26
N GLY A 411 27.82 13.04 -24.92
CA GLY A 411 26.59 12.70 -25.63
C GLY A 411 25.54 12.04 -24.72
N ASN A 412 25.06 10.87 -25.11
CA ASN A 412 24.01 10.11 -24.42
C ASN A 412 24.53 9.15 -23.32
N ALA A 413 25.75 9.32 -22.84
CA ALA A 413 26.36 8.40 -21.88
C ALA A 413 25.50 8.14 -20.65
N MET A 414 25.01 9.21 -20.01
CA MET A 414 24.21 9.05 -18.79
C MET A 414 22.88 8.36 -19.06
N THR A 415 22.18 8.68 -20.14
CA THR A 415 20.94 7.97 -20.52
C THR A 415 21.18 6.47 -20.79
N THR A 416 22.39 6.09 -21.20
CA THR A 416 22.77 4.67 -21.41
C THR A 416 23.17 4.00 -20.11
N LEU A 417 23.98 4.66 -19.28
CA LEU A 417 24.56 4.09 -18.06
C LEU A 417 23.61 4.16 -16.86
N PHE A 418 22.73 5.17 -16.81
CA PHE A 418 21.72 5.38 -15.78
C PHE A 418 20.37 5.74 -16.43
N PRO A 419 19.63 4.76 -16.99
CA PRO A 419 18.46 4.99 -17.85
C PRO A 419 17.15 5.23 -17.11
N HIS A 420 17.10 5.10 -15.77
CA HIS A 420 15.89 5.27 -14.98
C HIS A 420 15.98 6.47 -14.03
N HIS A 421 14.87 6.85 -13.44
CA HIS A 421 14.83 7.91 -12.43
C HIS A 421 15.51 7.46 -11.14
N LEU A 422 15.98 8.41 -10.32
CA LEU A 422 16.63 8.13 -9.01
C LEU A 422 15.71 7.42 -8.02
N GLY A 423 14.39 7.55 -8.17
CA GLY A 423 13.45 6.94 -7.22
C GLY A 423 12.01 7.31 -7.52
N HIS A 424 11.13 6.79 -6.71
CA HIS A 424 9.68 6.98 -6.77
C HIS A 424 9.08 7.06 -5.37
N TYR A 425 7.82 7.50 -5.27
CA TYR A 425 7.04 7.37 -4.04
C TYR A 425 6.75 5.90 -3.77
N ILE A 426 6.76 5.51 -2.50
CA ILE A 426 6.50 4.13 -2.03
C ILE A 426 5.53 4.16 -0.83
N GLY A 427 4.70 3.13 -0.69
CA GLY A 427 3.71 3.04 0.39
C GLY A 427 2.92 1.74 0.37
N LEU A 428 1.62 1.81 0.06
CA LEU A 428 0.76 0.66 -0.21
C LEU A 428 0.99 0.07 -1.61
N ASP A 429 1.61 0.84 -2.50
CA ASP A 429 2.13 0.38 -3.78
C ASP A 429 3.64 0.54 -3.81
N VAL A 430 4.34 -0.32 -4.58
CA VAL A 430 5.78 -0.13 -4.88
C VAL A 430 5.97 1.21 -5.56
N HIS A 431 5.29 1.42 -6.68
CA HIS A 431 5.21 2.71 -7.36
C HIS A 431 3.97 3.45 -6.87
N ASP A 432 4.07 4.05 -5.67
CA ASP A 432 2.95 4.71 -4.99
C ASP A 432 2.61 6.06 -5.62
N CYS A 433 1.36 6.49 -5.43
CA CYS A 433 0.88 7.80 -5.85
C CYS A 433 1.20 8.14 -7.32
N VAL A 434 0.95 7.20 -8.24
CA VAL A 434 1.24 7.38 -9.68
C VAL A 434 0.59 8.65 -10.22
N GLY A 435 1.44 9.55 -10.76
CA GLY A 435 1.01 10.87 -11.24
C GLY A 435 1.12 11.99 -10.21
N TYR A 436 1.48 11.71 -8.96
CA TYR A 436 1.86 12.76 -8.00
C TYR A 436 3.13 13.47 -8.50
N PRO A 437 3.16 14.82 -8.55
CA PRO A 437 4.23 15.52 -9.25
C PRO A 437 5.58 15.39 -8.56
N ARG A 438 6.58 14.78 -9.24
CA ARG A 438 7.95 14.64 -8.75
C ARG A 438 8.70 15.98 -8.61
N ARG A 439 8.20 17.06 -9.25
CA ARG A 439 8.73 18.43 -9.14
C ARG A 439 8.36 19.15 -7.84
N HIS A 440 7.37 18.63 -7.09
CA HIS A 440 7.01 19.22 -5.80
C HIS A 440 8.14 19.01 -4.79
N GLN A 441 8.34 20.02 -3.93
CA GLN A 441 9.25 19.88 -2.79
C GLN A 441 8.85 18.67 -1.96
N LEU A 442 9.84 17.88 -1.58
CA LEU A 442 9.66 16.78 -0.65
C LEU A 442 9.41 17.32 0.75
N LEU A 443 8.36 16.84 1.38
CA LEU A 443 7.90 17.26 2.70
C LEU A 443 7.96 16.10 3.68
N LYS A 444 8.07 16.40 4.97
CA LYS A 444 8.05 15.43 6.05
C LYS A 444 6.88 14.45 5.94
N GLY A 445 7.16 13.18 6.19
CA GLY A 445 6.18 12.09 6.12
C GLY A 445 5.98 11.49 4.72
N GLN A 446 6.57 12.08 3.67
CA GLN A 446 6.62 11.42 2.37
C GLN A 446 7.69 10.34 2.38
N CYS A 447 7.39 9.17 1.77
CA CYS A 447 8.32 8.07 1.63
C CYS A 447 8.66 7.85 0.15
N ILE A 448 9.95 7.71 -0.14
CA ILE A 448 10.49 7.53 -1.49
C ILE A 448 11.58 6.47 -1.51
N THR A 449 11.89 5.94 -2.68
CA THR A 449 13.12 5.17 -2.91
C THR A 449 14.26 6.08 -3.34
N ILE A 450 15.49 5.68 -3.04
CA ILE A 450 16.73 6.28 -3.55
C ILE A 450 17.59 5.14 -4.11
N GLU A 451 17.54 4.99 -5.42
CA GLU A 451 18.01 3.81 -6.16
C GLU A 451 18.95 4.14 -7.34
N PRO A 452 20.02 4.90 -7.17
CA PRO A 452 20.92 5.10 -8.28
C PRO A 452 21.46 3.76 -8.80
N GLY A 453 21.62 3.68 -10.14
CA GLY A 453 22.13 2.49 -10.82
C GLY A 453 23.17 2.85 -11.86
N VAL A 454 24.03 1.90 -12.20
CA VAL A 454 24.96 1.98 -13.32
C VAL A 454 24.97 0.65 -14.05
N TYR A 455 24.69 0.70 -15.35
CA TYR A 455 24.57 -0.48 -16.21
C TYR A 455 25.49 -0.31 -17.41
N VAL A 456 26.58 -1.05 -17.45
CA VAL A 456 27.63 -0.87 -18.48
C VAL A 456 27.45 -1.88 -19.60
N PRO A 457 26.94 -1.49 -20.77
CA PRO A 457 26.81 -2.40 -21.90
C PRO A 457 28.17 -2.97 -22.34
N ASN A 458 28.15 -4.13 -23.01
CA ASN A 458 29.36 -4.67 -23.63
C ASN A 458 29.65 -3.96 -24.96
N ASP A 459 30.09 -2.71 -24.87
CA ASP A 459 30.38 -1.80 -25.99
C ASP A 459 31.79 -1.23 -25.81
N GLU A 460 32.56 -1.13 -26.91
CA GLU A 460 33.96 -0.63 -26.91
C GLU A 460 34.07 0.82 -26.44
N ARG A 461 33.01 1.56 -26.45
CA ARG A 461 32.95 2.91 -25.88
C ARG A 461 33.31 2.96 -24.41
N TRP A 462 33.02 1.89 -23.66
CA TRP A 462 33.23 1.85 -22.24
C TRP A 462 34.56 1.18 -21.88
N PRO A 463 35.19 1.55 -20.74
CA PRO A 463 36.42 0.91 -20.30
C PRO A 463 36.23 -0.62 -20.16
N GLU A 464 37.10 -1.42 -20.72
CA GLU A 464 36.97 -2.88 -20.87
C GLU A 464 36.65 -3.58 -19.56
N GLN A 465 37.32 -3.17 -18.48
CA GLN A 465 37.18 -3.80 -17.15
C GLN A 465 35.79 -3.63 -16.50
N PHE A 466 34.93 -2.72 -16.99
CA PHE A 466 33.59 -2.46 -16.46
C PHE A 466 32.48 -3.01 -17.37
N ARG A 467 32.78 -3.46 -18.57
CA ARG A 467 31.77 -3.94 -19.51
C ARG A 467 31.02 -5.15 -18.98
N GLY A 468 29.69 -5.13 -19.10
CA GLY A 468 28.81 -6.20 -18.63
C GLY A 468 28.47 -6.14 -17.14
N ILE A 469 28.93 -5.13 -16.41
CA ILE A 469 28.60 -4.94 -15.00
C ILE A 469 27.33 -4.07 -14.87
N GLY A 470 26.33 -4.56 -14.11
CA GLY A 470 25.19 -3.80 -13.66
C GLY A 470 25.16 -3.73 -12.13
N ILE A 471 25.01 -2.53 -11.57
CA ILE A 471 24.94 -2.29 -10.12
C ILE A 471 23.79 -1.33 -9.85
N ARG A 472 22.94 -1.64 -8.86
CA ARG A 472 21.97 -0.72 -8.24
C ARG A 472 22.10 -0.84 -6.73
N ILE A 473 21.99 0.28 -6.02
CA ILE A 473 21.99 0.34 -4.54
C ILE A 473 20.83 1.22 -4.14
N GLU A 474 19.89 0.66 -3.41
CA GLU A 474 18.62 1.28 -3.10
C GLU A 474 18.26 1.18 -1.64
N ASP A 475 17.67 2.23 -1.13
CA ASP A 475 16.99 2.25 0.17
C ASP A 475 15.62 2.94 0.05
N SER A 476 14.63 2.44 0.80
CA SER A 476 13.40 3.16 1.09
C SER A 476 13.65 4.18 2.20
N VAL A 477 13.25 5.43 1.98
CA VAL A 477 13.56 6.56 2.87
C VAL A 477 12.29 7.38 3.14
N CYS A 478 12.02 7.66 4.41
CA CYS A 478 11.00 8.62 4.83
C CYS A 478 11.65 10.00 5.02
N ILE A 479 11.05 11.04 4.44
CA ILE A 479 11.49 12.42 4.57
C ILE A 479 11.23 12.91 5.99
N GLY A 480 12.28 13.34 6.68
CA GLY A 480 12.18 13.98 8.00
C GLY A 480 12.35 15.50 7.91
N ASP A 481 12.31 16.18 9.05
CA ASP A 481 12.52 17.64 9.08
C ASP A 481 13.97 17.99 8.67
N ASP A 482 14.94 17.54 9.46
CA ASP A 482 16.37 17.82 9.26
C ASP A 482 17.22 16.60 8.92
N ASN A 483 16.67 15.40 9.12
CA ASN A 483 17.36 14.14 8.86
C ASN A 483 16.42 13.13 8.20
N PRO A 484 16.92 12.35 7.22
CA PRO A 484 16.17 11.26 6.64
C PRO A 484 16.00 10.10 7.64
N LEU A 485 14.87 9.41 7.55
CA LEU A 485 14.69 8.12 8.20
C LEU A 485 14.81 7.01 7.16
N VAL A 486 15.94 6.32 7.13
CA VAL A 486 16.14 5.15 6.26
C VAL A 486 15.38 3.96 6.84
N LEU A 487 14.46 3.39 6.06
CA LEU A 487 13.58 2.31 6.49
C LEU A 487 14.20 0.91 6.36
N THR A 488 15.33 0.80 5.63
CA THR A 488 15.93 -0.45 5.15
C THR A 488 17.36 -0.66 5.64
N THR A 489 17.71 -0.08 6.79
CA THR A 489 19.09 -0.08 7.34
C THR A 489 19.67 -1.47 7.64
N GLU A 490 18.83 -2.49 7.80
CA GLU A 490 19.26 -3.86 8.08
C GLU A 490 19.85 -4.60 6.87
N ALA A 491 19.66 -4.05 5.65
CA ALA A 491 20.34 -4.55 4.44
C ALA A 491 21.72 -3.91 4.33
N VAL A 492 22.78 -4.65 4.63
CA VAL A 492 24.17 -4.14 4.53
C VAL A 492 24.48 -3.69 3.11
N LYS A 493 25.24 -2.62 2.98
CA LYS A 493 25.64 -2.04 1.68
C LYS A 493 27.10 -1.57 1.63
N GLU A 494 27.77 -1.55 2.78
CA GLU A 494 29.20 -1.24 2.82
C GLU A 494 30.01 -2.42 2.31
N ILE A 495 31.01 -2.15 1.48
CA ILE A 495 31.83 -3.21 0.86
C ILE A 495 32.45 -4.11 1.92
N ASP A 496 33.03 -3.51 2.98
CA ASP A 496 33.71 -4.26 4.03
C ASP A 496 32.71 -5.10 4.84
N ASP A 497 31.50 -4.60 5.07
CA ASP A 497 30.43 -5.35 5.74
C ASP A 497 29.95 -6.53 4.86
N ILE A 498 29.75 -6.31 3.56
CA ILE A 498 29.35 -7.37 2.61
C ILE A 498 30.44 -8.47 2.60
N GLU A 499 31.71 -8.10 2.47
CA GLU A 499 32.81 -9.06 2.42
C GLU A 499 33.08 -9.78 3.75
N ALA A 500 32.68 -9.17 4.88
CA ALA A 500 32.79 -9.77 6.20
C ALA A 500 31.70 -10.83 6.48
N LEU A 501 30.66 -10.92 5.64
CA LEU A 501 29.60 -11.93 5.80
C LEU A 501 30.04 -13.33 5.34
N ARG A 502 31.15 -13.45 4.61
CA ARG A 502 31.72 -14.73 4.08
C ARG A 502 33.17 -14.93 4.38
#